data_3d326de3acbd265b60543874c750fe0f
#
_entry.id   3d326de3acbd265b60543874c750fe0f
#
_cell.length_a   1.000
_cell.length_b   1.000
_cell.length_c   1.000
_cell.angle_alpha   90.00
_cell.angle_beta   90.00
_cell.angle_gamma   90.00
#
_symmetry.space_group_name_H-M   'P 1'
#
loop_
_entity.id
_entity.type
_entity.pdbx_description
1 polymer ?
#
loop_
_entity_poly.entity_id
_entity_poly.type
_entity_poly.pdbx_seq_one_letter_code
_entity_poly.pdbx_strand_id
1 'polypeptide(L)'
;VKCVAVKKTVKGKEIENIKTEISGSVEQDIFKTMMMAQRDEMLMMLGLSFMSRDEKTSAAMQDSLVMMYTAMKEKTVRTIDSLVANYPDCHTTALIINKFVIKDRDLAEVEKMYESLTPRIKNAYLGRKLKTSIDNIKKTSIGSMAPDFTLPAPDGKNVSLSDYRGKIVLLDFWASWCGPCLREVPNVKKVYDKFHDKGFEILSVSLDDKKDNWVNAIEKNDLDWGHVSSLKGWSCPVAKLYNVSGVPAMLLIDKEGKIVATKLRGDLLMEKVAEQFGE
;
A
#
# COMPACT_ATOMS: atom_id res chain seq x y z
N VAL A 1 -25.22 -5.29 -23.68
CA VAL A 1 -24.67 -6.51 -23.03
C VAL A 1 -25.06 -7.69 -23.91
N LYS A 2 -24.08 -8.42 -24.43
CA LYS A 2 -24.33 -9.64 -25.22
C LYS A 2 -23.75 -10.79 -24.41
N CYS A 3 -24.60 -11.77 -24.06
CA CYS A 3 -24.15 -13.03 -23.45
C CYS A 3 -23.87 -14.04 -24.55
N VAL A 4 -22.64 -14.54 -24.62
CA VAL A 4 -22.25 -15.57 -25.58
C VAL A 4 -21.86 -16.81 -24.80
N ALA A 5 -22.52 -17.92 -25.12
CA ALA A 5 -22.15 -19.22 -24.57
C ALA A 5 -20.83 -19.67 -25.24
N VAL A 6 -19.80 -19.92 -24.46
CA VAL A 6 -18.51 -20.42 -24.91
C VAL A 6 -18.34 -21.84 -24.37
N LYS A 7 -18.28 -22.82 -25.27
CA LYS A 7 -17.98 -24.19 -24.90
C LYS A 7 -16.46 -24.38 -24.79
N LYS A 8 -16.00 -24.93 -23.68
CA LYS A 8 -14.59 -25.26 -23.45
C LYS A 8 -14.50 -26.68 -22.94
N THR A 9 -13.65 -27.51 -23.56
CA THR A 9 -13.39 -28.87 -23.10
C THR A 9 -12.27 -28.85 -22.06
N VAL A 10 -12.58 -29.26 -20.84
CA VAL A 10 -11.60 -29.39 -19.77
C VAL A 10 -11.63 -30.84 -19.27
N LYS A 11 -10.51 -31.53 -19.36
CA LYS A 11 -10.36 -32.95 -18.97
C LYS A 11 -11.42 -33.88 -19.61
N GLY A 12 -11.71 -33.68 -20.91
CA GLY A 12 -12.65 -34.50 -21.65
C GLY A 12 -14.14 -34.24 -21.38
N LYS A 13 -14.49 -33.25 -20.55
CA LYS A 13 -15.87 -32.79 -20.31
C LYS A 13 -16.10 -31.43 -20.97
N GLU A 14 -17.18 -31.31 -21.73
CA GLU A 14 -17.64 -30.00 -22.21
C GLU A 14 -18.20 -29.22 -21.04
N ILE A 15 -17.63 -28.01 -20.82
CA ILE A 15 -18.14 -27.05 -19.87
C ILE A 15 -18.63 -25.84 -20.68
N GLU A 16 -19.90 -25.51 -20.50
CA GLU A 16 -20.48 -24.31 -21.09
C GLU A 16 -20.29 -23.13 -20.14
N ASN A 17 -19.48 -22.16 -20.55
CA ASN A 17 -19.29 -20.91 -19.82
C ASN A 17 -20.04 -19.78 -20.52
N ILE A 18 -20.78 -19.00 -19.76
CA ILE A 18 -21.40 -17.78 -20.27
C ILE A 18 -20.34 -16.67 -20.25
N LYS A 19 -19.89 -16.25 -21.43
CA LYS A 19 -19.05 -15.09 -21.59
C LYS A 19 -19.94 -13.87 -21.84
N THR A 20 -19.94 -12.95 -20.90
CA THR A 20 -20.66 -11.69 -21.06
C THR A 20 -19.75 -10.71 -21.81
N GLU A 21 -20.13 -10.34 -23.02
CA GLU A 21 -19.49 -9.29 -23.79
C GLU A 21 -20.29 -8.01 -23.60
N ILE A 22 -19.67 -7.01 -22.98
CA ILE A 22 -20.22 -5.66 -22.89
C ILE A 22 -19.43 -4.83 -23.91
N SER A 23 -20.11 -4.32 -24.92
CA SER A 23 -19.53 -3.43 -25.92
C SER A 23 -20.22 -2.07 -25.88
N GLY A 24 -19.49 -1.02 -26.24
CA GLY A 24 -20.01 0.36 -26.30
C GLY A 24 -20.03 1.10 -24.97
N SER A 25 -19.40 0.56 -23.91
CA SER A 25 -19.22 1.27 -22.63
C SER A 25 -17.81 1.87 -22.57
N VAL A 26 -17.72 3.19 -22.66
CA VAL A 26 -16.47 3.93 -22.51
C VAL A 26 -15.78 3.59 -21.17
N GLU A 27 -16.54 3.47 -20.10
CA GLU A 27 -16.03 3.09 -18.75
C GLU A 27 -15.31 1.74 -18.78
N GLN A 28 -15.89 0.77 -19.49
CA GLN A 28 -15.30 -0.56 -19.58
C GLN A 28 -14.05 -0.58 -20.48
N ASP A 29 -14.07 0.15 -21.58
CA ASP A 29 -12.94 0.22 -22.48
C ASP A 29 -11.73 0.88 -21.82
N ILE A 30 -11.96 1.94 -21.03
CA ILE A 30 -10.94 2.59 -20.19
C ILE A 30 -10.36 1.58 -19.20
N PHE A 31 -11.24 0.88 -18.46
CA PHE A 31 -10.81 -0.12 -17.47
C PHE A 31 -10.01 -1.25 -18.12
N LYS A 32 -10.47 -1.77 -19.25
CA LYS A 32 -9.78 -2.82 -20.01
C LYS A 32 -8.40 -2.37 -20.47
N THR A 33 -8.30 -1.16 -21.03
CA THR A 33 -7.02 -0.58 -21.48
C THR A 33 -6.02 -0.50 -20.33
N MET A 34 -6.46 -0.01 -19.17
CA MET A 34 -5.64 0.07 -17.97
C MET A 34 -5.20 -1.31 -17.47
N MET A 35 -6.13 -2.26 -17.40
CA MET A 35 -5.83 -3.62 -16.94
C MET A 35 -4.86 -4.36 -17.86
N MET A 36 -4.93 -4.12 -19.17
CA MET A 36 -3.97 -4.66 -20.13
C MET A 36 -2.57 -4.09 -19.91
N ALA A 37 -2.44 -2.77 -19.76
CA ALA A 37 -1.16 -2.13 -19.49
C ALA A 37 -0.50 -2.67 -18.23
N GLN A 38 -1.27 -2.80 -17.15
CA GLN A 38 -0.77 -3.34 -15.88
C GLN A 38 -0.41 -4.83 -15.95
N ARG A 39 -1.20 -5.62 -16.65
CA ARG A 39 -0.90 -7.04 -16.84
C ARG A 39 0.45 -7.21 -17.52
N ASP A 40 0.71 -6.44 -18.57
CA ASP A 40 1.93 -6.52 -19.34
C ASP A 40 3.15 -6.10 -18.49
N GLU A 41 3.01 -5.04 -17.69
CA GLU A 41 4.02 -4.61 -16.71
C GLU A 41 4.29 -5.68 -15.63
N MET A 42 3.24 -6.28 -15.08
CA MET A 42 3.36 -7.33 -14.07
C MET A 42 4.03 -8.60 -14.62
N LEU A 43 3.69 -9.01 -15.84
CA LEU A 43 4.32 -10.17 -16.49
C LEU A 43 5.81 -9.92 -16.71
N MET A 44 6.20 -8.71 -17.09
CA MET A 44 7.61 -8.34 -17.24
C MET A 44 8.34 -8.35 -15.90
N MET A 45 7.74 -7.81 -14.85
CA MET A 45 8.30 -7.83 -13.49
C MET A 45 8.50 -9.27 -12.97
N LEU A 46 7.53 -10.15 -13.21
CA LEU A 46 7.65 -11.57 -12.86
C LEU A 46 8.80 -12.23 -13.64
N GLY A 47 8.91 -11.98 -14.93
CA GLY A 47 10.02 -12.47 -15.75
C GLY A 47 11.39 -12.03 -15.20
N LEU A 48 11.54 -10.74 -14.88
CA LEU A 48 12.73 -10.20 -14.21
C LEU A 48 13.04 -10.91 -12.91
N SER A 49 12.03 -11.12 -12.05
CA SER A 49 12.21 -11.80 -10.76
C SER A 49 12.62 -13.26 -10.88
N PHE A 50 12.19 -13.97 -11.94
CA PHE A 50 12.64 -15.33 -12.21
C PHE A 50 14.08 -15.35 -12.73
N MET A 51 14.39 -14.49 -13.68
CA MET A 51 15.71 -14.48 -14.32
C MET A 51 16.80 -13.91 -13.43
N SER A 52 16.49 -12.99 -12.51
CA SER A 52 17.45 -12.49 -11.51
C SER A 52 17.90 -13.55 -10.49
N ARG A 53 17.14 -14.66 -10.37
CA ARG A 53 17.47 -15.79 -9.50
C ARG A 53 18.21 -16.92 -10.21
N ASP A 54 18.29 -16.87 -11.53
CA ASP A 54 19.00 -17.88 -12.32
C ASP A 54 20.46 -17.44 -12.47
N GLU A 55 21.37 -18.18 -11.85
CA GLU A 55 22.82 -17.96 -11.91
C GLU A 55 23.40 -17.99 -13.35
N LYS A 56 22.65 -18.53 -14.31
CA LYS A 56 23.02 -18.55 -15.72
C LYS A 56 22.69 -17.28 -16.47
N THR A 57 21.93 -16.37 -15.85
CA THR A 57 21.55 -15.10 -16.50
C THR A 57 22.73 -14.14 -16.52
N SER A 58 23.23 -13.81 -17.71
CA SER A 58 24.35 -12.87 -17.86
C SER A 58 23.96 -11.45 -17.44
N ALA A 59 24.93 -10.64 -16.99
CA ALA A 59 24.72 -9.23 -16.62
C ALA A 59 24.09 -8.44 -17.79
N ALA A 60 24.56 -8.62 -19.03
CA ALA A 60 23.98 -7.97 -20.21
C ALA A 60 22.50 -8.32 -20.43
N MET A 61 22.10 -9.55 -20.10
CA MET A 61 20.71 -9.96 -20.20
C MET A 61 19.86 -9.35 -19.08
N GLN A 62 20.39 -9.22 -17.87
CA GLN A 62 19.73 -8.52 -16.75
C GLN A 62 19.52 -7.04 -17.10
N ASP A 63 20.52 -6.36 -17.62
CA ASP A 63 20.43 -4.96 -18.05
C ASP A 63 19.36 -4.77 -19.12
N SER A 64 19.33 -5.66 -20.12
CA SER A 64 18.31 -5.63 -21.18
C SER A 64 16.90 -5.77 -20.64
N LEU A 65 16.70 -6.68 -19.68
CA LEU A 65 15.39 -6.89 -19.03
C LEU A 65 14.96 -5.69 -18.18
N VAL A 66 15.90 -5.07 -17.46
CA VAL A 66 15.65 -3.83 -16.71
C VAL A 66 15.23 -2.71 -17.64
N MET A 67 15.90 -2.55 -18.78
CA MET A 67 15.50 -1.57 -19.82
C MET A 67 14.08 -1.85 -20.36
N MET A 68 13.75 -3.11 -20.66
CA MET A 68 12.43 -3.49 -21.14
C MET A 68 11.35 -3.22 -20.08
N TYR A 69 11.61 -3.54 -18.82
CA TYR A 69 10.69 -3.25 -17.71
C TYR A 69 10.47 -1.75 -17.57
N THR A 70 11.55 -0.95 -17.61
CA THR A 70 11.48 0.51 -17.53
C THR A 70 10.63 1.09 -18.65
N ALA A 71 10.85 0.65 -19.90
CA ALA A 71 10.05 1.08 -21.04
C ALA A 71 8.57 0.69 -20.92
N MET A 72 8.29 -0.50 -20.36
CA MET A 72 6.91 -0.95 -20.11
C MET A 72 6.23 -0.10 -19.03
N LYS A 73 6.94 0.18 -17.93
CA LYS A 73 6.47 1.07 -16.87
C LYS A 73 6.15 2.47 -17.39
N GLU A 74 7.03 3.05 -18.20
CA GLU A 74 6.78 4.34 -18.85
C GLU A 74 5.56 4.31 -19.78
N LYS A 75 5.36 3.21 -20.52
CA LYS A 75 4.15 3.02 -21.33
C LYS A 75 2.90 3.01 -20.48
N THR A 76 2.90 2.32 -19.34
CA THR A 76 1.78 2.31 -18.38
C THR A 76 1.50 3.72 -17.86
N VAL A 77 2.53 4.47 -17.48
CA VAL A 77 2.43 5.86 -17.05
C VAL A 77 1.77 6.73 -18.12
N ARG A 78 2.28 6.69 -19.38
CA ARG A 78 1.68 7.45 -20.50
C ARG A 78 0.23 7.04 -20.79
N THR A 79 -0.10 5.75 -20.64
CA THR A 79 -1.48 5.27 -20.80
C THR A 79 -2.39 5.89 -19.75
N ILE A 80 -1.97 5.90 -18.48
CA ILE A 80 -2.72 6.53 -17.39
C ILE A 80 -2.95 8.01 -17.67
N ASP A 81 -1.88 8.75 -18.04
CA ASP A 81 -1.97 10.19 -18.30
C ASP A 81 -2.96 10.49 -19.43
N SER A 82 -2.89 9.71 -20.50
CA SER A 82 -3.83 9.81 -21.62
C SER A 82 -5.27 9.53 -21.19
N LEU A 83 -5.50 8.49 -20.40
CA LEU A 83 -6.85 8.15 -19.91
C LEU A 83 -7.42 9.25 -19.01
N VAL A 84 -6.62 9.79 -18.11
CA VAL A 84 -7.04 10.88 -17.20
C VAL A 84 -7.36 12.15 -17.99
N ALA A 85 -6.52 12.52 -18.98
CA ALA A 85 -6.71 13.72 -19.78
C ALA A 85 -7.93 13.63 -20.70
N ASN A 86 -8.18 12.47 -21.32
CA ASN A 86 -9.24 12.32 -22.33
C ASN A 86 -10.60 11.94 -21.75
N TYR A 87 -10.66 11.41 -20.52
CA TYR A 87 -11.89 10.91 -19.92
C TYR A 87 -12.17 11.47 -18.52
N PRO A 88 -12.16 12.81 -18.33
CA PRO A 88 -12.36 13.43 -17.01
C PRO A 88 -13.79 13.24 -16.46
N ASP A 89 -14.75 12.88 -17.32
CA ASP A 89 -16.15 12.64 -16.95
C ASP A 89 -16.51 11.15 -16.82
N CYS A 90 -15.51 10.29 -16.57
CA CYS A 90 -15.72 8.86 -16.36
C CYS A 90 -15.43 8.44 -14.92
N HIS A 91 -16.28 7.60 -14.34
CA HIS A 91 -16.08 7.05 -12.99
C HIS A 91 -14.82 6.19 -12.91
N THR A 92 -14.51 5.46 -13.98
CA THR A 92 -13.32 4.63 -14.09
C THR A 92 -12.04 5.47 -13.99
N THR A 93 -12.04 6.72 -14.46
CA THR A 93 -10.89 7.62 -14.32
C THR A 93 -10.58 7.91 -12.85
N ALA A 94 -11.59 8.22 -12.04
CA ALA A 94 -11.39 8.41 -10.60
C ALA A 94 -10.91 7.10 -9.92
N LEU A 95 -11.38 5.94 -10.36
CA LEU A 95 -10.91 4.65 -9.88
C LEU A 95 -9.44 4.41 -10.23
N ILE A 96 -9.01 4.72 -11.46
CA ILE A 96 -7.63 4.58 -11.92
C ILE A 96 -6.71 5.45 -11.08
N ILE A 97 -7.03 6.72 -10.88
CA ILE A 97 -6.24 7.63 -10.04
C ILE A 97 -6.10 7.06 -8.63
N ASN A 98 -7.20 6.63 -8.02
CA ASN A 98 -7.20 6.13 -6.64
C ASN A 98 -6.48 4.78 -6.46
N LYS A 99 -6.47 3.91 -7.47
CA LYS A 99 -5.86 2.59 -7.37
C LYS A 99 -4.41 2.53 -7.82
N PHE A 100 -4.07 3.25 -8.88
CA PHE A 100 -2.85 3.04 -9.63
C PHE A 100 -1.92 4.25 -9.68
N VAL A 101 -2.42 5.45 -9.35
CA VAL A 101 -1.63 6.68 -9.40
C VAL A 101 -1.20 7.12 -8.01
N ILE A 102 -2.12 7.10 -7.06
CA ILE A 102 -1.98 7.74 -5.75
C ILE A 102 -0.80 7.22 -4.90
N LYS A 103 -0.27 6.04 -5.21
CA LYS A 103 0.84 5.41 -4.47
C LYS A 103 2.21 5.73 -5.05
N ASP A 104 2.26 5.99 -6.35
CA ASP A 104 3.49 6.00 -7.13
C ASP A 104 3.87 7.40 -7.63
N ARG A 105 2.95 8.37 -7.49
CA ARG A 105 3.18 9.75 -7.92
C ARG A 105 3.17 10.74 -6.77
N ASP A 106 3.79 11.88 -7.01
CA ASP A 106 3.73 13.03 -6.10
C ASP A 106 2.28 13.45 -5.84
N LEU A 107 2.00 13.84 -4.61
CA LEU A 107 0.67 14.25 -4.18
C LEU A 107 0.16 15.45 -4.98
N ALA A 108 1.03 16.40 -5.36
CA ALA A 108 0.66 17.54 -6.18
C ALA A 108 0.17 17.12 -7.58
N GLU A 109 0.79 16.11 -8.19
CA GLU A 109 0.33 15.54 -9.46
C GLU A 109 -1.04 14.86 -9.31
N VAL A 110 -1.20 14.08 -8.25
CA VAL A 110 -2.50 13.41 -7.95
C VAL A 110 -3.61 14.43 -7.74
N GLU A 111 -3.33 15.53 -7.04
CA GLU A 111 -4.29 16.63 -6.87
C GLU A 111 -4.65 17.29 -8.19
N LYS A 112 -3.67 17.56 -9.04
CA LYS A 112 -3.91 18.12 -10.39
C LYS A 112 -4.81 17.20 -11.21
N MET A 113 -4.57 15.87 -11.15
CA MET A 113 -5.43 14.89 -11.82
C MET A 113 -6.85 14.87 -11.22
N TYR A 114 -6.99 14.94 -9.90
CA TYR A 114 -8.29 15.04 -9.26
C TYR A 114 -9.03 16.33 -9.67
N GLU A 115 -8.33 17.46 -9.73
CA GLU A 115 -8.93 18.73 -10.13
C GLU A 115 -9.39 18.74 -11.58
N SER A 116 -8.77 17.97 -12.47
CA SER A 116 -9.21 17.81 -13.87
C SER A 116 -10.53 17.05 -14.03
N LEU A 117 -10.96 16.27 -13.02
CA LEU A 117 -12.24 15.55 -13.07
C LEU A 117 -13.43 16.51 -13.04
N THR A 118 -14.51 16.15 -13.77
CA THR A 118 -15.72 16.95 -13.78
C THR A 118 -16.40 17.00 -12.40
N PRO A 119 -17.19 18.05 -12.09
CA PRO A 119 -17.96 18.12 -10.85
C PRO A 119 -18.86 16.90 -10.63
N ARG A 120 -19.41 16.33 -11.70
CA ARG A 120 -20.21 15.11 -11.65
C ARG A 120 -19.43 13.95 -11.06
N ILE A 121 -18.19 13.74 -11.52
CA ILE A 121 -17.33 12.65 -11.05
C ILE A 121 -16.80 12.94 -9.65
N LYS A 122 -16.36 14.17 -9.36
CA LYS A 122 -15.92 14.58 -8.01
C LYS A 122 -16.98 14.29 -6.95
N ASN A 123 -18.25 14.54 -7.25
CA ASN A 123 -19.39 14.34 -6.37
C ASN A 123 -19.90 12.88 -6.34
N ALA A 124 -19.45 12.02 -7.25
CA ALA A 124 -19.80 10.61 -7.26
C ALA A 124 -19.02 9.82 -6.18
N TYR A 125 -19.45 8.59 -5.89
CA TYR A 125 -18.82 7.74 -4.86
C TYR A 125 -17.30 7.60 -5.04
N LEU A 126 -16.83 7.28 -6.26
CA LEU A 126 -15.42 7.08 -6.54
C LEU A 126 -14.60 8.39 -6.45
N GLY A 127 -15.17 9.51 -6.86
CA GLY A 127 -14.55 10.82 -6.72
C GLY A 127 -14.40 11.25 -5.27
N ARG A 128 -15.45 11.08 -4.45
CA ARG A 128 -15.37 11.33 -3.00
C ARG A 128 -14.38 10.42 -2.30
N LYS A 129 -14.34 9.14 -2.69
CA LYS A 129 -13.34 8.19 -2.16
C LYS A 129 -11.92 8.61 -2.50
N LEU A 130 -11.67 9.04 -3.74
CA LEU A 130 -10.36 9.57 -4.16
C LEU A 130 -10.00 10.83 -3.35
N LYS A 131 -10.93 11.77 -3.16
CA LYS A 131 -10.72 12.96 -2.32
C LYS A 131 -10.33 12.58 -0.89
N THR A 132 -11.04 11.63 -0.29
CA THR A 132 -10.72 11.13 1.06
C THR A 132 -9.30 10.55 1.11
N SER A 133 -8.89 9.78 0.09
CA SER A 133 -7.53 9.23 0.02
C SER A 133 -6.48 10.35 -0.08
N ILE A 134 -6.70 11.36 -0.91
CA ILE A 134 -5.83 12.53 -1.05
C ILE A 134 -5.71 13.27 0.30
N ASP A 135 -6.82 13.55 0.95
CA ASP A 135 -6.84 14.25 2.24
C ASP A 135 -6.14 13.46 3.36
N ASN A 136 -6.29 12.13 3.35
CA ASN A 136 -5.59 11.27 4.29
C ASN A 136 -4.07 11.27 4.03
N ILE A 137 -3.63 11.23 2.78
CA ILE A 137 -2.20 11.33 2.45
C ILE A 137 -1.64 12.67 2.93
N LYS A 138 -2.36 13.77 2.72
CA LYS A 138 -1.95 15.09 3.23
C LYS A 138 -1.75 15.08 4.75
N LYS A 139 -2.70 14.47 5.46
CA LYS A 139 -2.64 14.37 6.92
C LYS A 139 -1.53 13.45 7.44
N THR A 140 -1.06 12.53 6.60
CA THR A 140 -0.05 11.54 6.95
C THR A 140 1.26 11.70 6.18
N SER A 141 1.48 12.85 5.54
CA SER A 141 2.75 13.18 4.90
C SER A 141 3.80 13.63 5.90
N ILE A 142 5.07 13.55 5.50
CA ILE A 142 6.19 14.05 6.31
C ILE A 142 5.97 15.52 6.64
N GLY A 143 6.19 15.88 7.90
CA GLY A 143 5.96 17.23 8.46
C GLY A 143 4.56 17.45 9.03
N SER A 144 3.59 16.58 8.74
CA SER A 144 2.23 16.66 9.29
C SER A 144 2.15 16.05 10.69
N MET A 145 1.24 16.58 11.52
CA MET A 145 0.88 15.91 12.77
C MET A 145 0.24 14.57 12.47
N ALA A 146 0.76 13.50 13.08
CA ALA A 146 0.19 12.16 12.96
C ALA A 146 -1.24 12.17 13.52
N PRO A 147 -2.26 11.77 12.73
CA PRO A 147 -3.63 11.67 13.20
C PRO A 147 -3.74 10.74 14.41
N ASP A 148 -4.35 11.22 15.48
CA ASP A 148 -4.55 10.40 16.67
C ASP A 148 -5.60 9.31 16.42
N PHE A 149 -5.47 8.22 17.14
CA PHE A 149 -6.42 7.10 17.12
C PHE A 149 -6.33 6.31 18.43
N THR A 150 -7.36 5.53 18.73
CA THR A 150 -7.41 4.62 19.87
C THR A 150 -7.86 3.24 19.40
N LEU A 151 -7.14 2.20 19.78
CA LEU A 151 -7.47 0.81 19.51
C LEU A 151 -7.19 -0.05 20.74
N PRO A 152 -7.86 -1.23 20.86
CA PRO A 152 -7.60 -2.16 21.97
C PRO A 152 -6.26 -2.89 21.79
N ALA A 153 -5.55 -3.04 22.90
CA ALA A 153 -4.37 -3.90 23.05
C ALA A 153 -4.79 -5.39 23.26
N PRO A 154 -3.83 -6.34 23.29
CA PRO A 154 -4.14 -7.75 23.54
C PRO A 154 -4.88 -8.03 24.84
N ASP A 155 -4.63 -7.27 25.90
CA ASP A 155 -5.32 -7.35 27.19
C ASP A 155 -6.71 -6.68 27.20
N GLY A 156 -7.10 -6.04 26.10
CA GLY A 156 -8.37 -5.35 25.90
C GLY A 156 -8.38 -3.90 26.37
N LYS A 157 -7.29 -3.37 26.92
CA LYS A 157 -7.18 -1.96 27.26
C LYS A 157 -7.04 -1.11 26.01
N ASN A 158 -7.67 0.05 26.02
CA ASN A 158 -7.52 1.01 24.93
C ASN A 158 -6.18 1.73 25.03
N VAL A 159 -5.49 1.81 23.89
CA VAL A 159 -4.21 2.52 23.73
C VAL A 159 -4.36 3.51 22.59
N SER A 160 -3.94 4.74 22.82
CA SER A 160 -3.96 5.83 21.85
C SER A 160 -2.55 6.17 21.38
N LEU A 161 -2.41 6.63 20.15
CA LEU A 161 -1.11 7.14 19.68
C LEU A 161 -0.64 8.32 20.55
N SER A 162 -1.57 9.16 21.01
CA SER A 162 -1.29 10.28 21.92
C SER A 162 -0.69 9.87 23.27
N ASP A 163 -0.83 8.63 23.73
CA ASP A 163 -0.22 8.13 24.96
C ASP A 163 1.32 8.07 24.86
N TYR A 164 1.84 8.14 23.66
CA TYR A 164 3.28 8.13 23.36
C TYR A 164 3.88 9.52 23.14
N ARG A 165 3.15 10.61 23.45
CA ARG A 165 3.69 11.97 23.30
C ARG A 165 4.96 12.18 24.15
N GLY A 166 5.92 12.92 23.60
CA GLY A 166 7.23 13.12 24.20
C GLY A 166 8.26 12.04 23.89
N LYS A 167 7.84 10.97 23.19
CA LYS A 167 8.72 9.90 22.72
C LYS A 167 8.83 9.93 21.20
N ILE A 168 9.91 9.37 20.67
CA ILE A 168 10.04 9.06 19.24
C ILE A 168 9.34 7.73 18.99
N VAL A 169 8.37 7.69 18.09
CA VAL A 169 7.49 6.52 17.91
C VAL A 169 7.61 5.95 16.51
N LEU A 170 7.90 4.67 16.41
CA LEU A 170 7.68 3.90 15.18
C LEU A 170 6.23 3.40 15.17
N LEU A 171 5.41 3.97 14.31
CA LEU A 171 4.08 3.44 14.02
C LEU A 171 4.22 2.39 12.92
N ASP A 172 4.02 1.11 13.27
CA ASP A 172 4.20 -0.03 12.39
C ASP A 172 2.88 -0.74 12.10
N PHE A 173 2.51 -0.83 10.83
CA PHE A 173 1.36 -1.62 10.37
C PHE A 173 1.84 -2.98 9.88
N TRP A 174 1.33 -4.04 10.48
CA TRP A 174 1.75 -5.40 10.21
C TRP A 174 0.60 -6.43 10.31
N ALA A 175 0.90 -7.70 10.17
CA ALA A 175 -0.02 -8.80 10.48
C ALA A 175 0.74 -10.11 10.69
N SER A 176 0.13 -11.05 11.42
CA SER A 176 0.72 -12.38 11.68
C SER A 176 0.96 -13.19 10.40
N TRP A 177 0.14 -13.01 9.39
CA TRP A 177 0.24 -13.66 8.08
C TRP A 177 1.18 -12.93 7.10
N CYS A 178 1.74 -11.80 7.48
CA CYS A 178 2.61 -10.98 6.63
C CYS A 178 4.07 -11.47 6.68
N GLY A 179 4.45 -12.37 5.78
CA GLY A 179 5.83 -12.88 5.70
C GLY A 179 6.91 -11.80 5.59
N PRO A 180 6.76 -10.76 4.74
CA PRO A 180 7.70 -9.64 4.72
C PRO A 180 7.80 -8.88 6.06
N CYS A 181 6.70 -8.73 6.81
CA CYS A 181 6.71 -8.09 8.12
C CYS A 181 7.56 -8.89 9.11
N LEU A 182 7.35 -10.21 9.14
CA LEU A 182 8.10 -11.10 10.03
C LEU A 182 9.61 -11.12 9.69
N ARG A 183 9.98 -10.97 8.41
CA ARG A 183 11.39 -10.84 8.02
C ARG A 183 12.03 -9.52 8.47
N GLU A 184 11.23 -8.48 8.68
CA GLU A 184 11.71 -7.18 9.16
C GLU A 184 11.90 -7.13 10.68
N VAL A 185 11.26 -8.03 11.44
CA VAL A 185 11.34 -8.09 12.92
C VAL A 185 12.77 -8.00 13.46
N PRO A 186 13.78 -8.73 12.93
CA PRO A 186 15.15 -8.61 13.46
C PRO A 186 15.75 -7.20 13.34
N ASN A 187 15.41 -6.45 12.29
CA ASN A 187 15.85 -5.06 12.13
C ASN A 187 15.12 -4.14 13.11
N VAL A 188 13.82 -4.33 13.28
CA VAL A 188 13.00 -3.56 14.23
C VAL A 188 13.48 -3.78 15.67
N LYS A 189 13.77 -5.03 16.07
CA LYS A 189 14.33 -5.36 17.38
C LYS A 189 15.68 -4.66 17.63
N LYS A 190 16.60 -4.70 16.66
CA LYS A 190 17.91 -4.01 16.79
C LYS A 190 17.74 -2.51 17.07
N VAL A 191 16.78 -1.87 16.42
CA VAL A 191 16.49 -0.45 16.63
C VAL A 191 15.87 -0.23 18.00
N TYR A 192 14.93 -1.08 18.40
CA TYR A 192 14.27 -1.02 19.71
C TYR A 192 15.29 -1.17 20.84
N ASP A 193 16.10 -2.22 20.81
CA ASP A 193 17.13 -2.48 21.81
C ASP A 193 18.13 -1.33 21.95
N LYS A 194 18.49 -0.67 20.83
CA LYS A 194 19.45 0.44 20.84
C LYS A 194 18.89 1.75 21.41
N PHE A 195 17.60 2.04 21.17
CA PHE A 195 17.03 3.37 21.40
C PHE A 195 15.90 3.40 22.41
N HIS A 196 15.35 2.27 22.88
CA HIS A 196 14.21 2.24 23.81
C HIS A 196 14.53 3.03 25.09
N ASP A 197 15.65 2.77 25.74
CA ASP A 197 16.08 3.46 26.97
C ASP A 197 16.34 4.97 26.76
N LYS A 198 16.47 5.42 25.50
CA LYS A 198 16.64 6.82 25.13
C LYS A 198 15.31 7.53 24.84
N GLY A 199 14.18 6.80 24.93
CA GLY A 199 12.84 7.34 24.67
C GLY A 199 12.30 7.05 23.27
N PHE A 200 12.75 5.95 22.65
CA PHE A 200 12.14 5.39 21.46
C PHE A 200 11.07 4.35 21.84
N GLU A 201 9.95 4.37 21.14
CA GLU A 201 8.87 3.39 21.32
C GLU A 201 8.35 2.87 20.01
N ILE A 202 7.68 1.75 20.05
CA ILE A 202 6.99 1.16 18.90
C ILE A 202 5.53 0.97 19.27
N LEU A 203 4.63 1.40 18.39
CA LEU A 203 3.21 1.08 18.42
C LEU A 203 2.86 0.32 17.14
N SER A 204 2.66 -0.99 17.25
CA SER A 204 2.31 -1.85 16.13
C SER A 204 0.80 -2.00 16.00
N VAL A 205 0.25 -1.66 14.83
CA VAL A 205 -1.16 -1.82 14.47
C VAL A 205 -1.32 -3.08 13.62
N SER A 206 -1.94 -4.11 14.20
CA SER A 206 -2.18 -5.36 13.48
C SER A 206 -3.40 -5.28 12.56
N LEU A 207 -3.25 -5.85 11.34
CA LEU A 207 -4.32 -6.10 10.37
C LEU A 207 -4.82 -7.56 10.41
N ASP A 208 -4.68 -8.22 11.52
CA ASP A 208 -5.30 -9.52 11.75
C ASP A 208 -6.82 -9.38 11.96
N ASP A 209 -7.56 -10.40 11.57
CA ASP A 209 -9.01 -10.54 11.82
C ASP A 209 -9.31 -11.55 12.94
N LYS A 210 -8.29 -12.29 13.42
CA LYS A 210 -8.36 -13.27 14.51
C LYS A 210 -7.37 -12.92 15.62
N LYS A 211 -7.90 -12.72 16.82
CA LYS A 211 -7.12 -12.34 18.01
C LYS A 211 -6.02 -13.36 18.32
N ASP A 212 -6.35 -14.65 18.27
CA ASP A 212 -5.40 -15.70 18.62
C ASP A 212 -4.18 -15.74 17.70
N ASN A 213 -4.39 -15.54 16.38
CA ASN A 213 -3.30 -15.49 15.42
C ASN A 213 -2.35 -14.31 15.71
N TRP A 214 -2.94 -13.15 16.02
CA TRP A 214 -2.20 -11.93 16.36
C TRP A 214 -1.39 -12.10 17.64
N VAL A 215 -2.02 -12.55 18.73
CA VAL A 215 -1.37 -12.74 20.04
C VAL A 215 -0.27 -13.81 19.95
N ASN A 216 -0.55 -14.96 19.33
CA ASN A 216 0.44 -16.01 19.13
C ASN A 216 1.65 -15.52 18.31
N ALA A 217 1.44 -14.62 17.35
CA ALA A 217 2.54 -14.07 16.56
C ALA A 217 3.39 -13.09 17.36
N ILE A 218 2.80 -12.29 18.24
CA ILE A 218 3.51 -11.43 19.21
C ILE A 218 4.43 -12.30 20.08
N GLU A 219 3.85 -13.31 20.75
CA GLU A 219 4.58 -14.19 21.67
C GLU A 219 5.69 -14.98 20.96
N LYS A 220 5.36 -15.60 19.81
CA LYS A 220 6.31 -16.42 19.04
C LYS A 220 7.54 -15.64 18.56
N ASN A 221 7.38 -14.35 18.32
CA ASN A 221 8.46 -13.50 17.80
C ASN A 221 9.04 -12.57 18.86
N ASP A 222 8.66 -12.73 20.15
CA ASP A 222 9.10 -11.92 21.31
C ASP A 222 9.03 -10.41 20.97
N LEU A 223 7.84 -9.91 20.66
CA LEU A 223 7.63 -8.51 20.29
C LEU A 223 7.22 -7.73 21.57
N ASP A 224 8.21 -7.21 22.29
CA ASP A 224 8.05 -6.65 23.66
C ASP A 224 7.69 -5.15 23.68
N TRP A 225 6.92 -4.66 22.68
CA TRP A 225 6.47 -3.27 22.59
C TRP A 225 4.95 -3.16 22.48
N GLY A 226 4.43 -1.95 22.25
CA GLY A 226 3.01 -1.68 22.16
C GLY A 226 2.33 -2.30 20.93
N HIS A 227 1.24 -3.04 21.16
CA HIS A 227 0.46 -3.67 20.08
C HIS A 227 -1.02 -3.34 20.22
N VAL A 228 -1.66 -2.99 19.10
CA VAL A 228 -3.10 -2.72 19.04
C VAL A 228 -3.73 -3.32 17.78
N SER A 229 -5.01 -3.64 17.81
CA SER A 229 -5.74 -4.12 16.65
C SER A 229 -7.23 -3.82 16.75
N SER A 230 -7.85 -3.53 15.60
CA SER A 230 -9.31 -3.49 15.48
C SER A 230 -9.93 -4.85 15.18
N LEU A 231 -9.12 -5.86 14.88
CA LEU A 231 -9.52 -7.19 14.40
C LEU A 231 -10.46 -7.14 13.17
N LYS A 232 -10.26 -6.11 12.30
CA LYS A 232 -11.08 -5.90 11.09
C LYS A 232 -10.29 -6.09 9.79
N GLY A 233 -9.10 -6.68 9.85
CA GLY A 233 -8.24 -6.88 8.69
C GLY A 233 -8.05 -5.57 7.90
N TRP A 234 -8.15 -5.62 6.60
CA TRP A 234 -8.08 -4.45 5.71
C TRP A 234 -9.24 -3.44 5.89
N SER A 235 -10.26 -3.77 6.68
CA SER A 235 -11.31 -2.83 7.06
C SER A 235 -10.95 -1.98 8.27
N CYS A 236 -9.75 -2.14 8.84
CA CYS A 236 -9.23 -1.36 9.95
C CYS A 236 -9.34 0.14 9.69
N PRO A 237 -10.02 0.91 10.56
CA PRO A 237 -10.22 2.35 10.36
C PRO A 237 -8.91 3.12 10.40
N VAL A 238 -7.94 2.68 11.22
CA VAL A 238 -6.62 3.32 11.35
C VAL A 238 -5.79 3.08 10.09
N ALA A 239 -5.81 1.87 9.52
CA ALA A 239 -5.14 1.61 8.24
C ALA A 239 -5.70 2.49 7.12
N LYS A 240 -7.02 2.72 7.10
CA LYS A 240 -7.66 3.64 6.14
C LYS A 240 -7.28 5.09 6.39
N LEU A 241 -7.22 5.52 7.65
CA LEU A 241 -6.83 6.88 8.06
C LEU A 241 -5.40 7.19 7.60
N TYR A 242 -4.48 6.23 7.78
CA TYR A 242 -3.08 6.34 7.36
C TYR A 242 -2.84 5.92 5.90
N ASN A 243 -3.91 5.69 5.13
CA ASN A 243 -3.87 5.26 3.73
C ASN A 243 -2.97 4.02 3.49
N VAL A 244 -2.92 3.12 4.47
CA VAL A 244 -2.17 1.87 4.39
C VAL A 244 -2.89 0.89 3.48
N SER A 245 -2.25 0.51 2.39
CA SER A 245 -2.80 -0.39 1.37
C SER A 245 -1.96 -1.64 1.14
N GLY A 246 -0.88 -1.79 1.90
CA GLY A 246 0.02 -2.94 1.93
C GLY A 246 0.82 -2.92 3.23
N VAL A 247 1.19 -4.10 3.72
CA VAL A 247 2.05 -4.27 4.89
C VAL A 247 3.33 -5.02 4.51
N PRO A 248 4.44 -4.72 5.21
CA PRO A 248 4.59 -3.81 6.32
C PRO A 248 4.51 -2.33 5.86
N ALA A 249 3.99 -1.41 6.71
CA ALA A 249 4.02 0.02 6.48
C ALA A 249 4.47 0.72 7.78
N MET A 250 5.57 1.47 7.71
CA MET A 250 6.21 2.07 8.87
C MET A 250 6.33 3.58 8.69
N LEU A 251 5.98 4.31 9.76
CA LEU A 251 6.12 5.76 9.86
C LEU A 251 6.87 6.08 11.16
N LEU A 252 7.81 7.02 11.08
CA LEU A 252 8.51 7.55 12.25
C LEU A 252 7.88 8.88 12.65
N ILE A 253 7.60 9.02 13.93
CA ILE A 253 6.92 10.16 14.54
C ILE A 253 7.84 10.74 15.61
N ASP A 254 8.05 12.07 15.59
CA ASP A 254 8.87 12.77 16.56
C ASP A 254 8.15 12.96 17.92
N LYS A 255 8.87 13.56 18.87
CA LYS A 255 8.35 13.82 20.23
C LYS A 255 7.14 14.77 20.26
N GLU A 256 7.04 15.66 19.28
CA GLU A 256 5.93 16.58 19.09
C GLU A 256 4.72 15.91 18.43
N GLY A 257 4.92 14.72 17.84
CA GLY A 257 3.90 13.93 17.15
C GLY A 257 3.82 14.20 15.66
N LYS A 258 4.84 14.80 15.05
CA LYS A 258 4.94 14.99 13.60
C LYS A 258 5.55 13.75 12.94
N ILE A 259 5.06 13.41 11.78
CA ILE A 259 5.65 12.36 10.94
C ILE A 259 6.95 12.91 10.34
N VAL A 260 8.07 12.25 10.62
CA VAL A 260 9.40 12.66 10.14
C VAL A 260 9.95 11.76 9.05
N ALA A 261 9.49 10.51 8.98
CA ALA A 261 9.88 9.59 7.91
C ALA A 261 8.79 8.54 7.64
N THR A 262 8.80 7.99 6.43
CA THR A 262 7.87 6.93 5.99
C THR A 262 8.60 5.89 5.14
N LYS A 263 7.94 4.76 4.85
CA LYS A 263 8.47 3.68 4.00
C LYS A 263 9.81 3.09 4.51
N LEU A 264 9.96 3.05 5.80
CA LEU A 264 11.18 2.59 6.47
C LEU A 264 11.36 1.07 6.36
N ARG A 265 12.61 0.63 6.10
CA ARG A 265 13.02 -0.78 6.03
C ARG A 265 14.51 -0.92 6.26
N GLY A 266 14.93 -2.07 6.83
CA GLY A 266 16.33 -2.44 6.95
C GLY A 266 17.18 -1.33 7.58
N ASP A 267 18.32 -1.04 6.96
CA ASP A 267 19.27 -0.04 7.45
C ASP A 267 18.69 1.38 7.46
N LEU A 268 17.78 1.72 6.54
CA LEU A 268 17.12 3.02 6.52
C LEU A 268 16.30 3.27 7.80
N LEU A 269 15.68 2.24 8.39
CA LEU A 269 14.98 2.36 9.66
C LEU A 269 15.96 2.78 10.77
N MET A 270 17.10 2.11 10.87
CA MET A 270 18.13 2.43 11.86
C MET A 270 18.67 3.85 11.68
N GLU A 271 18.98 4.24 10.44
CA GLU A 271 19.47 5.58 10.08
C GLU A 271 18.48 6.67 10.51
N LYS A 272 17.20 6.55 10.10
CA LYS A 272 16.20 7.58 10.39
C LYS A 272 15.84 7.68 11.88
N VAL A 273 15.92 6.59 12.62
CA VAL A 273 15.76 6.64 14.08
C VAL A 273 17.00 7.28 14.74
N ALA A 274 18.21 6.92 14.32
CA ALA A 274 19.45 7.50 14.85
C ALA A 274 19.50 9.03 14.64
N GLU A 275 19.09 9.52 13.47
CA GLU A 275 18.96 10.97 13.20
C GLU A 275 18.10 11.71 14.25
N GLN A 276 17.05 11.08 14.79
CA GLN A 276 16.19 11.70 15.81
C GLN A 276 16.87 11.80 17.18
N PHE A 277 17.98 11.08 17.38
CA PHE A 277 18.80 11.12 18.59
C PHE A 277 20.13 11.86 18.39
N GLY A 278 20.37 12.40 17.19
CA GLY A 278 21.60 13.13 16.86
C GLY A 278 22.82 12.22 16.64
N GLU A 279 22.59 10.96 16.25
CA GLU A 279 23.60 9.95 15.93
C GLU A 279 23.75 9.71 14.44
#